data_d2331f01aaf3f8c12b056da72bfcf60e
#
_entry.id   d2331f01aaf3f8c12b056da72bfcf60e
#
_cell.length_a   1.000
_cell.length_b   1.000
_cell.length_c   1.000
_cell.angle_alpha   90.00
_cell.angle_beta   90.00
_cell.angle_gamma   90.00
#
_symmetry.space_group_name_H-M   'P 1'
#
loop_
_entity.id
_entity.type
_entity.pdbx_description
1 polymer ?
#
loop_
_entity_poly.entity_id
_entity_poly.type
_entity_poly.pdbx_seq_one_letter_code
_entity_poly.pdbx_strand_id
1 'polypeptide(L)'
;LAGEDNATSATIETLESPRERAALTGFSLIRLPDQEKWSGDGAGLKAITGGDAVSVDPKYRDAYSTHIPAVILAVNNNPMRFTDRSGGVSRRRVIIHFPEQIAPQERDPQLKDKITRELAVIVRHLMQKFSDPMLARSLLQSQQNSDEALNIKRDADPTFDFIGYLETLPQTSGMYMGNASIIPPN
;
A
#
# COMPACT_ATOMS: atom_id res chain seq x y z
N LEU A 1 17.75 -2.65 6.71
CA LEU A 1 18.30 -1.45 6.07
C LEU A 1 17.93 -0.18 6.82
N ALA A 2 16.67 -0.04 7.26
CA ALA A 2 16.23 1.14 8.01
C ALA A 2 16.88 1.25 9.40
N GLY A 3 17.31 0.16 9.99
CA GLY A 3 17.70 0.07 11.40
C GLY A 3 16.51 -0.21 12.32
N GLU A 4 16.74 -0.84 13.45
CA GLU A 4 15.66 -1.17 14.40
C GLU A 4 15.05 0.09 15.00
N ASP A 5 15.86 1.07 15.35
CA ASP A 5 15.42 2.35 15.94
C ASP A 5 14.62 3.23 14.98
N ASN A 6 14.71 2.98 13.68
CA ASN A 6 14.01 3.75 12.64
C ASN A 6 12.77 3.03 12.07
N ALA A 7 12.48 1.83 12.57
CA ALA A 7 11.38 1.01 12.08
C ALA A 7 10.43 0.63 13.21
N THR A 8 9.14 0.70 12.93
CA THR A 8 8.08 0.24 13.86
C THR A 8 7.07 -0.63 13.13
N SER A 9 6.22 -1.31 13.89
CA SER A 9 5.06 -2.03 13.37
C SER A 9 3.78 -1.37 13.85
N ALA A 10 2.78 -1.36 13.01
CA ALA A 10 1.49 -0.76 13.28
C ALA A 10 0.36 -1.57 12.62
N THR A 11 -0.86 -1.22 12.93
CA THR A 11 -2.05 -1.66 12.20
C THR A 11 -2.59 -0.52 11.35
N ILE A 12 -3.59 -0.84 10.54
CA ILE A 12 -4.29 0.17 9.74
C ILE A 12 -4.99 1.18 10.65
N GLU A 13 -5.61 0.71 11.72
CA GLU A 13 -6.32 1.55 12.69
C GLU A 13 -5.35 2.55 13.33
N THR A 14 -4.11 2.15 13.60
CA THR A 14 -3.07 3.04 14.11
C THR A 14 -2.79 4.21 13.16
N LEU A 15 -2.81 3.98 11.85
CA LEU A 15 -2.62 5.05 10.86
C LEU A 15 -3.81 6.02 10.81
N GLU A 16 -5.02 5.55 11.09
CA GLU A 16 -6.24 6.37 11.01
C GLU A 16 -6.54 7.12 12.32
N SER A 17 -6.06 6.62 13.46
CA SER A 17 -6.29 7.22 14.78
C SER A 17 -5.25 8.30 15.13
N PRO A 18 -5.64 9.58 15.33
CA PRO A 18 -4.72 10.62 15.79
C PRO A 18 -3.98 10.27 17.07
N ARG A 19 -4.64 9.55 17.97
CA ARG A 19 -4.07 9.14 19.25
C ARG A 19 -2.99 8.08 19.11
N GLU A 20 -3.27 7.04 18.33
CA GLU A 20 -2.33 5.94 18.13
C GLU A 20 -1.18 6.34 17.20
N ARG A 21 -1.46 7.25 16.29
CA ARG A 21 -0.47 7.82 15.36
C ARG A 21 0.70 8.51 16.09
N ALA A 22 0.49 8.93 17.34
CA ALA A 22 1.57 9.48 18.16
C ALA A 22 2.76 8.53 18.32
N ALA A 23 2.52 7.22 18.33
CA ALA A 23 3.56 6.19 18.40
C ALA A 23 4.35 6.02 17.09
N LEU A 24 3.91 6.63 16.01
CA LEU A 24 4.55 6.50 14.68
C LEU A 24 5.48 7.68 14.37
N THR A 25 5.44 8.72 15.16
CA THR A 25 6.27 9.90 14.95
C THR A 25 7.75 9.59 15.18
N GLY A 26 8.60 10.00 14.23
CA GLY A 26 10.04 9.78 14.30
C GLY A 26 10.54 8.51 13.60
N PHE A 27 9.64 7.63 13.15
CA PHE A 27 10.04 6.45 12.38
C PHE A 27 10.05 6.73 10.88
N SER A 28 11.01 6.16 10.17
CA SER A 28 11.12 6.24 8.71
C SER A 28 10.54 5.03 7.97
N LEU A 29 10.26 3.95 8.70
CA LEU A 29 9.63 2.74 8.18
C LEU A 29 8.52 2.25 9.14
N ILE A 30 7.31 2.13 8.61
CA ILE A 30 6.16 1.55 9.32
C ILE A 30 5.79 0.24 8.63
N ARG A 31 5.84 -0.85 9.35
CA ARG A 31 5.46 -2.18 8.85
C ARG A 31 4.04 -2.50 9.28
N LEU A 32 3.24 -2.98 8.33
CA LEU A 32 1.87 -3.47 8.54
C LEU A 32 1.86 -4.98 8.26
N PRO A 33 2.12 -5.84 9.26
CA PRO A 33 2.09 -7.28 9.07
C PRO A 33 0.66 -7.79 9.00
N ASP A 34 0.40 -8.76 8.12
CA ASP A 34 -0.82 -9.57 8.07
C ASP A 34 -2.14 -8.78 8.07
N GLN A 35 -2.18 -7.71 7.29
CA GLN A 35 -3.37 -6.88 7.14
C GLN A 35 -4.17 -7.34 5.91
N GLU A 36 -5.21 -8.16 6.12
CA GLU A 36 -5.99 -8.73 5.01
C GLU A 36 -6.99 -7.74 4.39
N LYS A 37 -7.56 -6.85 5.21
CA LYS A 37 -8.61 -5.94 4.78
C LYS A 37 -8.43 -4.56 5.37
N TRP A 38 -8.60 -3.55 4.53
CA TRP A 38 -8.74 -2.16 4.93
C TRP A 38 -10.20 -1.72 4.88
N SER A 39 -10.75 -1.28 5.99
CA SER A 39 -12.09 -0.67 6.06
C SER A 39 -11.97 0.81 6.34
N GLY A 40 -12.62 1.65 5.52
CA GLY A 40 -12.59 3.09 5.64
C GLY A 40 -12.05 3.80 4.40
N ASP A 41 -11.93 5.10 4.48
CA ASP A 41 -11.48 5.95 3.36
C ASP A 41 -9.95 6.06 3.26
N GLY A 42 -9.22 5.60 4.26
CA GLY A 42 -7.77 5.64 4.31
C GLY A 42 -7.20 7.06 4.40
N ALA A 43 -7.88 7.96 5.10
CA ALA A 43 -7.47 9.36 5.19
C ALA A 43 -6.08 9.52 5.81
N GLY A 44 -5.80 8.80 6.90
CA GLY A 44 -4.50 8.82 7.57
C GLY A 44 -3.39 8.27 6.67
N LEU A 45 -3.63 7.12 6.03
CA LEU A 45 -2.69 6.55 5.05
C LEU A 45 -2.42 7.53 3.90
N LYS A 46 -3.48 8.09 3.31
CA LYS A 46 -3.36 9.02 2.18
C LYS A 46 -2.57 10.26 2.55
N ALA A 47 -2.79 10.82 3.74
CA ALA A 47 -2.06 11.98 4.24
C ALA A 47 -0.59 11.65 4.50
N ILE A 48 -0.29 10.58 5.22
CA ILE A 48 1.11 10.16 5.52
C ILE A 48 1.87 9.90 4.22
N THR A 49 1.31 9.11 3.30
CA THR A 49 1.97 8.77 2.04
C THR A 49 1.97 9.91 1.02
N GLY A 50 1.11 10.91 1.18
CA GLY A 50 1.09 12.15 0.42
C GLY A 50 2.09 13.19 0.90
N GLY A 51 2.65 13.00 2.10
CA GLY A 51 3.51 14.00 2.74
C GLY A 51 2.74 15.14 3.38
N ASP A 52 1.44 14.98 3.61
CA ASP A 52 0.61 15.97 4.28
C ASP A 52 0.83 15.95 5.80
N ALA A 53 0.55 17.08 6.46
CA ALA A 53 0.52 17.14 7.91
C ALA A 53 -0.68 16.35 8.44
N VAL A 54 -0.44 15.55 9.47
CA VAL A 54 -1.46 14.76 10.15
C VAL A 54 -1.60 15.20 11.60
N SER A 55 -2.84 15.16 12.10
CA SER A 55 -3.11 15.41 13.53
C SER A 55 -2.59 14.25 14.37
N VAL A 56 -1.94 14.58 15.47
CA VAL A 56 -1.39 13.66 16.48
C VAL A 56 -1.88 14.12 17.84
N ASP A 57 -2.49 13.20 18.61
CA ASP A 57 -3.06 13.46 19.92
C ASP A 57 -2.43 12.54 20.97
N PRO A 58 -1.21 12.85 21.46
CA PRO A 58 -0.53 12.01 22.43
C PRO A 58 -1.19 12.12 23.81
N LYS A 59 -1.19 11.01 24.54
CA LYS A 59 -1.73 10.96 25.91
C LYS A 59 -1.00 11.94 26.81
N TYR A 60 -1.77 12.75 27.54
CA TYR A 60 -1.25 13.76 28.50
C TYR A 60 -0.42 14.90 27.89
N ARG A 61 -0.61 15.20 26.63
CA ARG A 61 0.00 16.34 25.93
C ARG A 61 -1.02 16.97 25.01
N ASP A 62 -0.79 18.21 24.63
CA ASP A 62 -1.64 18.91 23.66
C ASP A 62 -1.54 18.24 22.28
N ALA A 63 -2.67 18.19 21.58
CA ALA A 63 -2.70 17.74 20.21
C ALA A 63 -1.93 18.71 19.29
N TYR A 64 -1.24 18.16 18.31
CA TYR A 64 -0.49 18.94 17.33
C TYR A 64 -0.56 18.30 15.94
N SER A 65 -0.13 19.05 14.93
CA SER A 65 0.01 18.53 13.57
C SER A 65 1.47 18.40 13.20
N THR A 66 1.81 17.29 12.54
CA THR A 66 3.17 17.01 12.09
C THR A 66 3.19 16.18 10.82
N HIS A 67 4.33 16.15 10.14
CA HIS A 67 4.58 15.23 9.05
C HIS A 67 5.18 13.93 9.58
N ILE A 68 4.76 12.80 9.02
CA ILE A 68 5.35 11.48 9.30
C ILE A 68 6.02 11.01 8.01
N PRO A 69 7.33 11.28 7.83
CA PRO A 69 8.04 10.96 6.59
C PRO A 69 8.46 9.48 6.55
N ALA A 70 7.48 8.59 6.66
CA ALA A 70 7.71 7.15 6.73
C ALA A 70 7.27 6.44 5.44
N VAL A 71 8.05 5.43 5.05
CA VAL A 71 7.62 4.44 4.08
C VAL A 71 6.72 3.42 4.78
N ILE A 72 5.55 3.16 4.21
CA ILE A 72 4.62 2.15 4.73
C ILE A 72 4.83 0.86 3.93
N LEU A 73 5.18 -0.22 4.63
CA LEU A 73 5.42 -1.54 4.06
C LEU A 73 4.40 -2.53 4.62
N ALA A 74 3.41 -2.92 3.80
CA ALA A 74 2.49 -4.00 4.14
C ALA A 74 3.04 -5.34 3.61
N VAL A 75 3.03 -6.36 4.46
CA VAL A 75 3.47 -7.72 4.11
C VAL A 75 2.33 -8.68 4.42
N ASN A 76 1.77 -9.29 3.37
CA ASN A 76 0.60 -10.14 3.47
C ASN A 76 0.76 -11.39 2.62
N ASN A 77 0.10 -12.48 3.02
CA ASN A 77 0.02 -13.70 2.21
C ASN A 77 -0.98 -13.57 1.06
N ASN A 78 -2.01 -12.72 1.24
CA ASN A 78 -3.04 -12.46 0.25
C ASN A 78 -3.07 -10.97 -0.12
N PRO A 79 -3.55 -10.60 -1.31
CA PRO A 79 -3.73 -9.22 -1.69
C PRO A 79 -4.63 -8.48 -0.70
N MET A 80 -4.16 -7.36 -0.17
CA MET A 80 -4.96 -6.54 0.73
C MET A 80 -6.15 -5.93 0.00
N ARG A 81 -7.34 -6.10 0.57
CA ARG A 81 -8.59 -5.53 0.06
C ARG A 81 -8.85 -4.16 0.65
N PHE A 82 -9.33 -3.23 -0.18
CA PHE A 82 -9.66 -1.87 0.23
C PHE A 82 -11.12 -1.57 -0.06
N THR A 83 -11.75 -0.80 0.81
CA THR A 83 -13.11 -0.28 0.60
C THR A 83 -13.11 1.12 -0.03
N ASP A 84 -11.94 1.75 -0.15
CA ASP A 84 -11.77 3.05 -0.81
C ASP A 84 -12.01 2.96 -2.31
N ARG A 85 -13.17 3.46 -2.76
CA ARG A 85 -13.55 3.51 -4.17
C ARG A 85 -13.03 4.73 -4.92
N SER A 86 -12.41 5.69 -4.21
CA SER A 86 -11.85 6.90 -4.84
C SER A 86 -10.57 6.65 -5.63
N GLY A 87 -9.99 5.44 -5.50
CA GLY A 87 -8.69 5.08 -6.08
C GLY A 87 -7.50 5.76 -5.38
N GLY A 88 -7.76 6.51 -4.31
CA GLY A 88 -6.74 7.26 -3.58
C GLY A 88 -5.66 6.36 -2.97
N VAL A 89 -6.05 5.22 -2.41
CA VAL A 89 -5.14 4.21 -1.87
C VAL A 89 -4.49 3.42 -3.02
N SER A 90 -5.28 2.99 -4.00
CA SER A 90 -4.80 2.15 -5.12
C SER A 90 -3.65 2.80 -5.89
N ARG A 91 -3.75 4.10 -6.20
CA ARG A 91 -2.70 4.84 -6.95
C ARG A 91 -1.41 5.09 -6.16
N ARG A 92 -1.40 4.88 -4.85
CA ARG A 92 -0.21 5.05 -3.98
C ARG A 92 0.50 3.73 -3.70
N ARG A 93 -0.12 2.63 -4.09
CA ARG A 93 0.34 1.29 -3.77
C ARG A 93 1.23 0.73 -4.87
N VAL A 94 2.43 0.31 -4.51
CA VAL A 94 3.31 -0.51 -5.34
C VAL A 94 3.23 -1.93 -4.82
N ILE A 95 2.90 -2.90 -5.67
CA ILE A 95 2.79 -4.30 -5.31
C ILE A 95 4.05 -5.01 -5.80
N ILE A 96 4.73 -5.71 -4.88
CA ILE A 96 5.84 -6.59 -5.19
C ILE A 96 5.38 -7.99 -4.81
N HIS A 97 5.24 -8.84 -5.79
CA HIS A 97 4.74 -10.19 -5.62
C HIS A 97 5.88 -11.21 -5.54
N PHE A 98 5.76 -12.15 -4.64
CA PHE A 98 6.68 -13.25 -4.45
C PHE A 98 5.90 -14.56 -4.60
N PRO A 99 5.69 -15.05 -5.84
CA PRO A 99 4.82 -16.20 -6.11
C PRO A 99 5.45 -17.53 -5.71
N GLU A 100 6.78 -17.59 -5.65
CA GLU A 100 7.50 -18.82 -5.42
C GLU A 100 7.62 -19.15 -3.93
N GLN A 101 7.31 -20.40 -3.61
CA GLN A 101 7.56 -20.94 -2.28
C GLN A 101 8.90 -21.67 -2.26
N ILE A 102 9.79 -21.26 -1.37
CA ILE A 102 11.07 -21.94 -1.16
C ILE A 102 10.80 -23.29 -0.48
N ALA A 103 11.22 -24.36 -1.12
CA ALA A 103 11.07 -25.71 -0.59
C ALA A 103 11.82 -25.83 0.76
N PRO A 104 11.32 -26.61 1.74
CA PRO A 104 11.91 -26.71 3.07
C PRO A 104 13.41 -27.04 3.07
N GLN A 105 13.85 -27.88 2.11
CA GLN A 105 15.25 -28.28 1.95
C GLN A 105 16.16 -27.18 1.38
N GLU A 106 15.59 -26.16 0.75
CA GLU A 106 16.31 -25.02 0.17
C GLU A 106 16.37 -23.82 1.13
N ARG A 107 15.65 -23.91 2.25
CA ARG A 107 15.63 -22.85 3.26
C ARG A 107 16.98 -22.78 3.97
N ASP A 108 17.60 -21.61 3.92
CA ASP A 108 18.84 -21.35 4.65
C ASP A 108 18.52 -20.75 6.03
N PRO A 109 18.67 -21.52 7.13
CA PRO A 109 18.41 -21.02 8.48
C PRO A 109 19.36 -19.90 8.90
N GLN A 110 20.51 -19.75 8.23
CA GLN A 110 21.51 -18.72 8.52
C GLN A 110 21.39 -17.49 7.58
N LEU A 111 20.37 -17.44 6.73
CA LEU A 111 20.22 -16.36 5.74
C LEU A 111 20.24 -14.96 6.39
N LYS A 112 19.55 -14.80 7.52
CA LYS A 112 19.52 -13.54 8.26
C LYS A 112 20.94 -13.10 8.68
N ASP A 113 21.73 -14.00 9.21
CA ASP A 113 23.08 -13.70 9.67
C ASP A 113 24.02 -13.40 8.49
N LYS A 114 23.87 -14.12 7.38
CA LYS A 114 24.61 -13.85 6.13
C LYS A 114 24.31 -12.45 5.62
N ILE A 115 23.02 -12.09 5.50
CA ILE A 115 22.60 -10.74 5.09
C ILE A 115 23.15 -9.67 6.05
N THR A 116 23.12 -9.93 7.36
CA THR A 116 23.62 -8.97 8.34
C THR A 116 25.12 -8.70 8.18
N ARG A 117 25.92 -9.71 7.87
CA ARG A 117 27.37 -9.56 7.62
C ARG A 117 27.64 -8.74 6.35
N GLU A 118 26.80 -8.86 5.35
CA GLU A 118 26.95 -8.18 4.05
C GLU A 118 26.21 -6.85 3.98
N LEU A 119 25.53 -6.44 5.06
CA LEU A 119 24.62 -5.29 5.06
C LEU A 119 25.26 -4.01 4.53
N ALA A 120 26.52 -3.73 4.93
CA ALA A 120 27.24 -2.53 4.48
C ALA A 120 27.47 -2.53 2.95
N VAL A 121 27.78 -3.70 2.39
CA VAL A 121 27.98 -3.88 0.95
C VAL A 121 26.67 -3.73 0.19
N ILE A 122 25.60 -4.35 0.71
CA ILE A 122 24.25 -4.27 0.14
C ILE A 122 23.79 -2.79 0.11
N VAL A 123 23.93 -2.07 1.23
CA VAL A 123 23.54 -0.64 1.30
C VAL A 123 24.34 0.18 0.32
N ARG A 124 25.66 0.01 0.25
CA ARG A 124 26.51 0.72 -0.71
C ARG A 124 26.07 0.46 -2.16
N HIS A 125 25.80 -0.80 -2.49
CA HIS A 125 25.34 -1.18 -3.83
C HIS A 125 24.01 -0.52 -4.18
N LEU A 126 23.05 -0.53 -3.25
CA LEU A 126 21.75 0.12 -3.44
C LEU A 126 21.89 1.63 -3.62
N MET A 127 22.72 2.29 -2.80
CA MET A 127 22.97 3.75 -2.93
C MET A 127 23.62 4.09 -4.25
N GLN A 128 24.54 3.27 -4.76
CA GLN A 128 25.16 3.48 -6.07
C GLN A 128 24.16 3.26 -7.21
N LYS A 129 23.38 2.17 -7.14
CA LYS A 129 22.38 1.82 -8.16
C LYS A 129 21.26 2.85 -8.25
N PHE A 130 20.82 3.37 -7.13
CA PHE A 130 19.72 4.34 -7.02
C PHE A 130 20.21 5.73 -6.60
N SER A 131 21.40 6.10 -7.06
CA SER A 131 21.95 7.46 -6.85
C SER A 131 21.11 8.55 -7.53
N ASP A 132 20.41 8.19 -8.61
CA ASP A 132 19.42 9.03 -9.27
C ASP A 132 18.01 8.71 -8.74
N PRO A 133 17.36 9.62 -7.99
CA PRO A 133 16.00 9.42 -7.49
C PRO A 133 14.96 9.28 -8.61
N MET A 134 15.23 9.84 -9.80
CA MET A 134 14.31 9.72 -10.93
C MET A 134 14.26 8.30 -11.48
N LEU A 135 15.41 7.60 -11.51
CA LEU A 135 15.46 6.20 -11.88
C LEU A 135 14.64 5.34 -10.91
N ALA A 136 14.83 5.52 -9.61
CA ALA A 136 14.07 4.79 -8.59
C ALA A 136 12.56 5.04 -8.73
N ARG A 137 12.16 6.29 -8.95
CA ARG A 137 10.75 6.66 -9.15
C ARG A 137 10.16 6.00 -10.41
N SER A 138 10.89 6.01 -11.52
CA SER A 138 10.43 5.41 -12.77
C SER A 138 10.24 3.89 -12.64
N LEU A 139 11.13 3.20 -11.93
CA LEU A 139 11.01 1.77 -11.65
C LEU A 139 9.80 1.45 -10.77
N LEU A 140 9.57 2.23 -9.71
CA LEU A 140 8.39 2.06 -8.86
C LEU A 140 7.10 2.32 -9.63
N GLN A 141 7.06 3.31 -10.51
CA GLN A 141 5.92 3.61 -11.35
C GLN A 141 5.66 2.53 -12.39
N SER A 142 6.72 1.99 -12.99
CA SER A 142 6.63 0.85 -13.91
C SER A 142 6.05 -0.39 -13.20
N GLN A 143 6.53 -0.72 -12.02
CA GLN A 143 5.99 -1.83 -11.22
C GLN A 143 4.53 -1.60 -10.81
N GLN A 144 4.17 -0.37 -10.44
CA GLN A 144 2.79 -0.02 -10.06
C GLN A 144 1.79 -0.26 -11.19
N ASN A 145 2.23 -0.08 -12.45
CA ASN A 145 1.43 -0.22 -13.67
C ASN A 145 1.70 -1.54 -14.41
N SER A 146 2.45 -2.47 -13.82
CA SER A 146 2.71 -3.77 -14.43
C SER A 146 1.43 -4.60 -14.51
N ASP A 147 1.38 -5.49 -15.51
CA ASP A 147 0.26 -6.42 -15.68
C ASP A 147 0.07 -7.29 -14.44
N GLU A 148 1.17 -7.72 -13.81
CA GLU A 148 1.13 -8.46 -12.56
C GLU A 148 0.42 -7.67 -11.44
N ALA A 149 0.82 -6.42 -11.22
CA ALA A 149 0.21 -5.57 -10.20
C ALA A 149 -1.28 -5.29 -10.52
N LEU A 150 -1.64 -5.13 -11.78
CA LEU A 150 -3.02 -4.95 -12.22
C LEU A 150 -3.86 -6.21 -11.99
N ASN A 151 -3.34 -7.39 -12.30
CA ASN A 151 -4.04 -8.66 -12.06
C ASN A 151 -4.27 -8.88 -10.56
N ILE A 152 -3.27 -8.67 -9.72
CA ILE A 152 -3.42 -8.77 -8.26
C ILE A 152 -4.48 -7.78 -7.73
N LYS A 153 -4.56 -6.57 -8.29
CA LYS A 153 -5.60 -5.60 -7.92
C LYS A 153 -6.98 -6.08 -8.32
N ARG A 154 -7.13 -6.71 -9.50
CA ARG A 154 -8.40 -7.30 -9.97
C ARG A 154 -8.84 -8.45 -9.07
N ASP A 155 -7.93 -9.36 -8.74
CA ASP A 155 -8.23 -10.49 -7.85
C ASP A 155 -8.69 -10.04 -6.45
N ALA A 156 -8.18 -8.89 -6.00
CA ALA A 156 -8.56 -8.31 -4.72
C ALA A 156 -9.90 -7.56 -4.75
N ASP A 157 -10.36 -7.12 -5.92
CA ASP A 157 -11.60 -6.32 -6.10
C ASP A 157 -12.43 -6.83 -7.26
N PRO A 158 -13.48 -7.64 -6.99
CA PRO A 158 -14.38 -8.19 -8.01
C PRO A 158 -15.10 -7.13 -8.87
N THR A 159 -15.10 -5.86 -8.42
CA THR A 159 -15.70 -4.76 -9.17
C THR A 159 -14.99 -4.54 -10.50
N PHE A 160 -13.69 -4.79 -10.57
CA PHE A 160 -12.93 -4.67 -11.82
C PHE A 160 -13.38 -5.70 -12.86
N ASP A 161 -13.64 -6.95 -12.44
CA ASP A 161 -14.15 -7.98 -13.33
C ASP A 161 -15.55 -7.64 -13.81
N PHE A 162 -16.42 -7.18 -12.89
CA PHE A 162 -17.77 -6.76 -13.23
C PHE A 162 -17.80 -5.63 -14.28
N ILE A 163 -16.93 -4.62 -14.11
CA ILE A 163 -16.83 -3.50 -15.08
C ILE A 163 -16.31 -4.01 -16.43
N GLY A 164 -15.42 -5.01 -16.44
CA GLY A 164 -14.90 -5.62 -17.66
C GLY A 164 -15.96 -6.32 -18.53
N TYR A 165 -17.11 -6.71 -17.94
CA TYR A 165 -18.26 -7.27 -18.66
C TYR A 165 -19.24 -6.21 -19.17
N LEU A 166 -19.06 -4.94 -18.82
CA LEU A 166 -19.93 -3.86 -19.26
C LEU A 166 -19.47 -3.35 -20.63
N GLU A 167 -20.34 -3.47 -21.62
CA GLU A 167 -20.15 -2.83 -22.93
C GLU A 167 -20.78 -1.42 -22.92
N THR A 168 -20.02 -0.44 -23.40
CA THR A 168 -20.56 0.90 -23.61
C THR A 168 -21.31 0.96 -24.92
N LEU A 169 -22.61 1.18 -24.86
CA LEU A 169 -23.42 1.40 -26.06
C LEU A 169 -23.29 2.83 -26.56
N PRO A 170 -23.22 3.05 -27.88
CA PRO A 170 -23.08 4.41 -28.45
C PRO A 170 -24.33 5.31 -28.24
N GLN A 171 -25.44 4.72 -27.83
CA GLN A 171 -26.65 5.45 -27.46
C GLN A 171 -27.18 4.89 -26.14
N THR A 172 -27.50 5.80 -25.21
CA THR A 172 -28.13 5.46 -23.94
C THR A 172 -29.62 5.17 -24.20
N SER A 173 -29.97 3.89 -24.23
CA SER A 173 -31.36 3.46 -24.10
C SER A 173 -31.66 3.22 -22.62
N GLY A 174 -31.91 4.30 -21.89
CA GLY A 174 -32.53 4.33 -20.57
C GLY A 174 -32.36 3.16 -19.62
N MET A 175 -31.10 2.86 -19.17
CA MET A 175 -30.89 1.96 -18.05
C MET A 175 -30.88 2.79 -16.76
N TYR A 176 -31.80 2.53 -15.85
CA TYR A 176 -31.86 3.16 -14.54
C TYR A 176 -31.29 2.20 -13.49
N MET A 177 -30.44 2.72 -12.59
CA MET A 177 -29.99 1.98 -11.40
C MET A 177 -31.01 2.14 -10.27
N GLY A 178 -31.38 1.04 -9.64
CA GLY A 178 -32.33 0.99 -8.54
C GLY A 178 -33.62 0.26 -8.90
N ASN A 179 -34.71 0.55 -8.20
CA ASN A 179 -36.05 -0.05 -8.43
C ASN A 179 -36.78 0.44 -9.70
N ALA A 180 -36.06 0.93 -10.67
CA ALA A 180 -36.63 1.46 -11.88
C ALA A 180 -36.84 0.38 -12.94
N SER A 181 -37.99 0.38 -13.55
CA SER A 181 -38.31 -0.48 -14.68
C SER A 181 -37.51 -0.07 -15.91
N ILE A 182 -37.09 -1.04 -16.72
CA ILE A 182 -36.54 -0.77 -18.06
C ILE A 182 -37.65 -0.12 -18.89
N ILE A 183 -37.46 1.11 -19.32
CA ILE A 183 -38.36 1.75 -20.27
C ILE A 183 -37.80 1.46 -21.67
N PRO A 184 -38.48 0.71 -22.53
CA PRO A 184 -38.05 0.51 -23.89
C PRO A 184 -37.99 1.83 -24.65
N PRO A 185 -37.03 1.99 -25.60
CA PRO A 185 -37.00 3.17 -26.45
C PRO A 185 -38.29 3.24 -27.28
N ASN A 186 -38.85 4.44 -27.39
CA ASN A 186 -39.96 4.73 -28.27
C ASN A 186 -39.56 4.59 -29.74
#